data_e44b83f51aaed1cf75a28c392bd2c858
#
_entry.id   e44b83f51aaed1cf75a28c392bd2c858
#
_cell.length_a   1.000
_cell.length_b   1.000
_cell.length_c   1.000
_cell.angle_alpha   90.00
_cell.angle_beta   90.00
_cell.angle_gamma   90.00
#
_symmetry.space_group_name_H-M   'P 1'
#
loop_
_entity.id
_entity.type
_entity.pdbx_description
1 polymer ?
#
loop_
_entity_poly.entity_id
_entity_poly.type
_entity_poly.pdbx_seq_one_letter_code
_entity_poly.pdbx_strand_id
1 'polypeptide(L)'
;MSVKNYQKFYQPLRAVKSADFGRCFYCGCEAARQDFIPPIKFIHDWQSGHLQADFISVPSCNECFDLLKNENNGTLEPRITVLKKRLTEKYKKAIRVFNHWSMEEIEEMDAAFQISLKGGMRLGKETLSRLQ
;
A
#
# COMPACT_ATOMS: atom_id res chain seq x y z
N MET A 1 -7.43 -22.43 -15.80
CA MET A 1 -8.58 -21.82 -15.13
C MET A 1 -8.42 -20.31 -15.04
N SER A 2 -9.47 -19.55 -15.30
CA SER A 2 -9.39 -18.09 -15.24
C SER A 2 -9.35 -17.58 -13.79
N VAL A 3 -8.81 -16.39 -13.59
CA VAL A 3 -8.77 -15.71 -12.29
C VAL A 3 -10.17 -15.63 -11.66
N LYS A 4 -11.21 -15.43 -12.48
CA LYS A 4 -12.59 -15.31 -12.01
C LYS A 4 -13.09 -16.54 -11.26
N ASN A 5 -12.61 -17.75 -11.64
CA ASN A 5 -13.03 -18.98 -10.99
C ASN A 5 -12.51 -19.10 -9.56
N TYR A 6 -11.38 -18.47 -9.25
CA TYR A 6 -10.81 -18.52 -7.90
C TYR A 6 -11.34 -17.43 -6.99
N GLN A 7 -11.83 -16.31 -7.54
CA GLN A 7 -12.34 -15.19 -6.73
C GLN A 7 -13.47 -15.61 -5.80
N LYS A 8 -14.25 -16.62 -6.15
CA LYS A 8 -15.35 -17.13 -5.32
C LYS A 8 -14.89 -17.69 -3.97
N PHE A 9 -13.61 -18.07 -3.85
CA PHE A 9 -13.08 -18.58 -2.59
C PHE A 9 -12.73 -17.47 -1.59
N TYR A 10 -12.74 -16.23 -2.04
CA TYR A 10 -12.34 -15.07 -1.23
C TYR A 10 -13.58 -14.30 -0.79
N GLN A 11 -13.57 -13.88 0.46
CA GLN A 11 -14.62 -13.02 1.00
C GLN A 11 -14.14 -11.57 0.94
N PRO A 12 -14.86 -10.68 0.22
CA PRO A 12 -14.47 -9.26 0.19
C PRO A 12 -14.58 -8.63 1.58
N LEU A 13 -13.51 -7.96 1.99
CA LEU A 13 -13.51 -7.15 3.20
C LEU A 13 -13.98 -5.75 2.82
N ARG A 14 -15.09 -5.30 3.39
CA ARG A 14 -15.70 -4.01 3.05
C ARG A 14 -15.48 -3.00 4.15
N ALA A 15 -15.31 -1.74 3.75
CA ALA A 15 -15.21 -0.63 4.67
C ALA A 15 -16.54 -0.44 5.43
N VAL A 16 -16.43 -0.19 6.73
CA VAL A 16 -17.59 0.08 7.58
C VAL A 16 -18.05 1.53 7.45
N LYS A 17 -17.08 2.46 7.30
CA LYS A 17 -17.37 3.89 7.20
C LYS A 17 -17.45 4.30 5.73
N SER A 18 -18.44 5.13 5.38
CA SER A 18 -18.61 5.63 4.01
C SER A 18 -17.40 6.42 3.51
N ALA A 19 -16.67 7.08 4.40
CA ALA A 19 -15.46 7.82 4.04
C ALA A 19 -14.36 6.92 3.49
N ASP A 20 -14.37 5.62 3.82
CA ASP A 20 -13.37 4.66 3.39
C ASP A 20 -13.78 3.91 2.12
N PHE A 21 -14.99 4.11 1.63
CA PHE A 21 -15.45 3.47 0.40
C PHE A 21 -14.61 3.94 -0.78
N GLY A 22 -14.18 2.99 -1.63
CA GLY A 22 -13.36 3.29 -2.80
C GLY A 22 -11.92 3.62 -2.48
N ARG A 23 -11.48 3.44 -1.24
CA ARG A 23 -10.11 3.73 -0.81
C ARG A 23 -9.30 2.45 -0.65
N CYS A 24 -8.01 2.56 -0.94
CA CYS A 24 -7.06 1.47 -0.71
C CYS A 24 -7.03 1.10 0.76
N PHE A 25 -7.21 -0.19 1.04
CA PHE A 25 -7.15 -0.71 2.40
C PHE A 25 -5.80 -0.44 3.07
N TYR A 26 -4.71 -0.50 2.29
CA TYR A 26 -3.35 -0.39 2.83
C TYR A 26 -2.91 1.05 3.09
N CYS A 27 -3.26 2.00 2.24
CA CYS A 27 -2.69 3.34 2.30
C CYS A 27 -3.71 4.48 2.26
N GLY A 28 -4.98 4.18 2.02
CA GLY A 28 -6.03 5.20 1.99
C GLY A 28 -6.16 5.99 0.70
N CYS A 29 -5.30 5.74 -0.29
CA CYS A 29 -5.43 6.36 -1.61
C CYS A 29 -6.62 5.77 -2.36
N GLU A 30 -6.99 6.35 -3.50
CA GLU A 30 -8.08 5.84 -4.32
C GLU A 30 -7.77 4.41 -4.75
N ALA A 31 -8.72 3.50 -4.52
CA ALA A 31 -8.59 2.11 -4.90
C ALA A 31 -8.93 1.92 -6.38
N ALA A 32 -8.16 1.07 -7.07
CA ALA A 32 -8.35 0.75 -8.47
C ALA A 32 -8.49 -0.75 -8.72
N ARG A 33 -8.12 -1.58 -7.75
CA ARG A 33 -8.05 -3.03 -7.89
C ARG A 33 -8.50 -3.73 -6.62
N GLN A 34 -8.67 -5.05 -6.72
CA GLN A 34 -8.83 -5.93 -5.55
C GLN A 34 -7.53 -6.70 -5.34
N ASP A 35 -7.05 -6.70 -4.11
CA ASP A 35 -5.91 -7.52 -3.70
C ASP A 35 -6.40 -8.74 -2.96
N PHE A 36 -5.87 -9.92 -3.30
CA PHE A 36 -6.32 -11.21 -2.76
C PHE A 36 -5.29 -11.77 -1.79
N ILE A 37 -5.74 -12.19 -0.62
CA ILE A 37 -4.89 -12.75 0.43
C ILE A 37 -5.37 -14.18 0.74
N PRO A 38 -4.63 -15.22 0.39
CA PRO A 38 -3.36 -15.23 -0.34
C PRO A 38 -3.54 -14.87 -1.81
N PRO A 39 -2.48 -14.42 -2.52
CA PRO A 39 -2.60 -14.09 -3.94
C PRO A 39 -3.13 -15.25 -4.77
N ILE A 40 -3.99 -14.95 -5.76
CA ILE A 40 -4.63 -15.99 -6.56
C ILE A 40 -3.62 -16.90 -7.25
N LYS A 41 -2.49 -16.34 -7.73
CA LYS A 41 -1.46 -17.15 -8.40
C LYS A 41 -0.81 -18.20 -7.49
N PHE A 42 -0.95 -18.08 -6.18
CA PHE A 42 -0.43 -19.03 -5.20
C PHE A 42 -1.53 -19.89 -4.57
N ILE A 43 -2.76 -19.81 -5.09
CA ILE A 43 -3.92 -20.44 -4.44
C ILE A 43 -3.76 -21.95 -4.24
N HIS A 44 -3.11 -22.64 -5.19
CA HIS A 44 -2.89 -24.08 -5.07
C HIS A 44 -1.99 -24.44 -3.91
N ASP A 45 -0.99 -23.64 -3.62
CA ASP A 45 -0.08 -23.85 -2.49
C ASP A 45 -0.84 -23.80 -1.16
N TRP A 46 -1.80 -22.88 -1.06
CA TRP A 46 -2.61 -22.70 0.15
C TRP A 46 -3.72 -23.70 0.29
N GLN A 47 -4.33 -24.16 -0.84
CA GLN A 47 -5.39 -25.15 -0.81
C GLN A 47 -4.85 -26.56 -0.55
N SER A 48 -3.65 -26.88 -1.02
CA SER A 48 -3.03 -28.20 -0.83
C SER A 48 -2.27 -28.33 0.47
N GLY A 49 -1.89 -27.21 1.10
CA GLY A 49 -1.19 -27.20 2.38
C GLY A 49 -2.16 -27.16 3.55
N HIS A 50 -1.65 -27.50 4.72
CA HIS A 50 -2.42 -27.45 5.96
C HIS A 50 -2.26 -26.11 6.69
N LEU A 51 -1.79 -25.08 5.97
CA LEU A 51 -1.56 -23.76 6.53
C LEU A 51 -2.85 -22.95 6.52
N GLN A 52 -3.05 -22.16 7.56
CA GLN A 52 -4.20 -21.26 7.65
C GLN A 52 -3.98 -20.03 6.79
N ALA A 53 -5.04 -19.62 6.10
CA ALA A 53 -5.06 -18.42 5.29
C ALA A 53 -6.40 -17.71 5.46
N ASP A 54 -6.40 -16.37 5.28
CA ASP A 54 -7.61 -15.57 5.47
C ASP A 54 -8.63 -15.74 4.34
N PHE A 55 -8.17 -15.97 3.12
CA PHE A 55 -9.01 -16.01 1.91
C PHE A 55 -9.97 -14.82 1.83
N ILE A 56 -9.39 -13.62 1.90
CA ILE A 56 -10.13 -12.37 1.80
C ILE A 56 -9.59 -11.53 0.64
N SER A 57 -10.40 -10.59 0.17
CA SER A 57 -9.94 -9.57 -0.77
C SER A 57 -10.17 -8.18 -0.19
N VAL A 58 -9.28 -7.25 -0.52
CA VAL A 58 -9.35 -5.87 -0.06
C VAL A 58 -9.17 -4.93 -1.24
N PRO A 59 -9.82 -3.74 -1.22
CA PRO A 59 -9.55 -2.73 -2.25
C PRO A 59 -8.11 -2.24 -2.13
N SER A 60 -7.45 -2.04 -3.26
CA SER A 60 -6.06 -1.63 -3.32
C SER A 60 -5.82 -0.63 -4.44
N CYS A 61 -4.96 0.37 -4.20
CA CYS A 61 -4.45 1.21 -5.27
C CYS A 61 -3.44 0.41 -6.11
N ASN A 62 -3.16 0.89 -7.32
CA ASN A 62 -2.24 0.21 -8.22
C ASN A 62 -0.83 0.07 -7.62
N GLU A 63 -0.35 1.10 -6.94
CA GLU A 63 0.98 1.08 -6.33
C GLU A 63 1.12 0.01 -5.25
N CYS A 64 0.19 -0.06 -4.32
CA CYS A 64 0.21 -1.09 -3.27
C CYS A 64 0.08 -2.48 -3.87
N PHE A 65 -0.79 -2.64 -4.86
CA PHE A 65 -0.93 -3.91 -5.58
C PHE A 65 0.39 -4.35 -6.20
N ASP A 66 1.07 -3.44 -6.91
CA ASP A 66 2.35 -3.75 -7.57
C ASP A 66 3.46 -4.07 -6.58
N LEU A 67 3.50 -3.37 -5.45
CA LEU A 67 4.50 -3.63 -4.41
C LEU A 67 4.31 -5.00 -3.75
N LEU A 68 3.09 -5.53 -3.74
CA LEU A 68 2.75 -6.78 -3.07
C LEU A 68 2.54 -7.97 -4.01
N LYS A 69 2.58 -7.77 -5.32
CA LYS A 69 2.14 -8.80 -6.29
C LYS A 69 2.88 -10.12 -6.22
N ASN A 70 4.11 -10.14 -5.70
CA ASN A 70 4.91 -11.36 -5.61
C ASN A 70 5.00 -11.91 -4.19
N GLU A 71 4.26 -11.33 -3.24
CA GLU A 71 4.27 -11.75 -1.85
C GLU A 71 3.19 -12.79 -1.58
N ASN A 72 3.62 -13.98 -1.20
CA ASN A 72 2.72 -15.10 -0.87
C ASN A 72 2.41 -15.11 0.63
N ASN A 73 1.61 -14.16 1.08
CA ASN A 73 1.16 -14.10 2.47
C ASN A 73 -0.24 -14.69 2.58
N GLY A 74 -0.46 -15.53 3.59
CA GLY A 74 -1.76 -16.11 3.84
C GLY A 74 -2.69 -15.25 4.69
N THR A 75 -2.11 -14.28 5.43
CA THR A 75 -2.86 -13.40 6.32
C THR A 75 -2.51 -11.93 6.04
N LEU A 76 -3.37 -11.03 6.51
CA LEU A 76 -3.19 -9.58 6.27
C LEU A 76 -2.00 -8.98 7.00
N GLU A 77 -1.75 -9.36 8.25
CA GLU A 77 -0.72 -8.70 9.06
C GLU A 77 0.68 -8.73 8.46
N PRO A 78 1.22 -9.89 8.04
CA PRO A 78 2.52 -9.91 7.37
C PRO A 78 2.53 -9.10 6.09
N ARG A 79 1.42 -9.11 5.35
CA ARG A 79 1.30 -8.38 4.10
C ARG A 79 1.35 -6.88 4.31
N ILE A 80 0.66 -6.38 5.35
CA ILE A 80 0.70 -4.97 5.74
C ILE A 80 2.12 -4.56 6.13
N THR A 81 2.81 -5.39 6.90
CA THR A 81 4.19 -5.12 7.34
C THR A 81 5.14 -5.00 6.16
N VAL A 82 5.06 -5.92 5.20
CA VAL A 82 5.87 -5.89 3.98
C VAL A 82 5.59 -4.63 3.17
N LEU A 83 4.31 -4.28 3.01
CA LEU A 83 3.92 -3.09 2.26
C LEU A 83 4.49 -1.82 2.88
N LYS A 84 4.33 -1.65 4.19
CA LYS A 84 4.85 -0.45 4.88
C LYS A 84 6.35 -0.32 4.71
N LYS A 85 7.08 -1.42 4.82
CA LYS A 85 8.52 -1.45 4.59
C LYS A 85 8.87 -1.01 3.16
N ARG A 86 8.17 -1.52 2.17
CA ARG A 86 8.42 -1.20 0.77
C ARG A 86 8.06 0.23 0.42
N LEU A 87 6.96 0.76 0.95
CA LEU A 87 6.60 2.17 0.78
C LEU A 87 7.65 3.08 1.42
N THR A 88 8.11 2.76 2.62
CA THR A 88 9.15 3.52 3.31
C THR A 88 10.43 3.56 2.47
N GLU A 89 10.87 2.42 1.94
CA GLU A 89 12.05 2.34 1.09
C GLU A 89 11.88 3.12 -0.22
N LYS A 90 10.74 3.00 -0.85
CA LYS A 90 10.47 3.68 -2.11
C LYS A 90 10.54 5.20 -1.98
N TYR A 91 10.04 5.73 -0.87
CA TYR A 91 9.93 7.17 -0.65
C TYR A 91 10.86 7.68 0.45
N LYS A 92 11.93 6.95 0.76
CA LYS A 92 12.84 7.31 1.87
C LYS A 92 13.45 8.68 1.73
N LYS A 93 13.76 9.13 0.51
CA LYS A 93 14.33 10.46 0.28
C LYS A 93 13.33 11.56 0.62
N ALA A 94 12.08 11.40 0.19
CA ALA A 94 11.01 12.35 0.47
C ALA A 94 10.71 12.42 1.97
N ILE A 95 10.66 11.26 2.63
CA ILE A 95 10.45 11.19 4.09
C ILE A 95 11.58 11.90 4.82
N ARG A 96 12.83 11.71 4.36
CA ARG A 96 14.00 12.39 4.95
C ARG A 96 13.89 13.91 4.80
N VAL A 97 13.47 14.40 3.62
CA VAL A 97 13.27 15.83 3.40
C VAL A 97 12.21 16.37 4.36
N PHE A 98 11.08 15.69 4.50
CA PHE A 98 10.02 16.12 5.39
C PHE A 98 10.48 16.17 6.85
N ASN A 99 11.30 15.21 7.29
CA ASN A 99 11.75 15.12 8.68
C ASN A 99 12.87 16.10 9.02
N HIS A 100 13.71 16.50 8.03
CA HIS A 100 14.91 17.30 8.30
C HIS A 100 14.79 18.78 7.92
N TRP A 101 13.82 19.17 7.12
CA TRP A 101 13.67 20.54 6.65
C TRP A 101 12.37 21.16 7.13
N SER A 102 12.43 22.40 7.64
CA SER A 102 11.24 23.20 7.91
C SER A 102 10.93 24.09 6.70
N MET A 103 9.66 24.54 6.59
CA MET A 103 9.26 25.47 5.53
C MET A 103 10.04 26.77 5.60
N GLU A 104 10.35 27.24 6.83
CA GLU A 104 11.14 28.47 7.04
C GLU A 104 12.54 28.35 6.45
N GLU A 105 13.21 27.23 6.72
CA GLU A 105 14.53 26.97 6.16
C GLU A 105 14.51 26.91 4.62
N ILE A 106 13.48 26.30 4.05
CA ILE A 106 13.33 26.16 2.60
C ILE A 106 13.10 27.53 1.95
N GLU A 107 12.32 28.41 2.57
CA GLU A 107 12.02 29.74 2.05
C GLU A 107 13.24 30.65 1.98
N GLU A 108 14.29 30.36 2.73
CA GLU A 108 15.58 31.10 2.71
C GLU A 108 16.50 30.67 1.57
N MET A 109 16.13 29.62 0.82
CA MET A 109 16.95 29.06 -0.25
C MET A 109 16.63 29.66 -1.62
N ASP A 110 17.52 29.37 -2.59
CA ASP A 110 17.27 29.71 -4.00
C ASP A 110 16.00 29.07 -4.50
N ALA A 111 15.34 29.75 -5.46
CA ALA A 111 14.05 29.30 -6.01
C ALA A 111 14.09 27.85 -6.53
N ALA A 112 15.18 27.45 -7.21
CA ALA A 112 15.32 26.10 -7.73
C ALA A 112 15.34 25.05 -6.62
N PHE A 113 16.09 25.32 -5.54
CA PHE A 113 16.13 24.44 -4.37
C PHE A 113 14.78 24.40 -3.65
N GLN A 114 14.10 25.54 -3.56
CA GLN A 114 12.78 25.60 -2.93
C GLN A 114 11.78 24.66 -3.62
N ILE A 115 11.75 24.68 -4.96
CA ILE A 115 10.82 23.84 -5.73
C ILE A 115 11.08 22.36 -5.43
N SER A 116 12.35 21.94 -5.47
CA SER A 116 12.74 20.56 -5.22
C SER A 116 12.41 20.12 -3.80
N LEU A 117 12.79 20.93 -2.80
CA LEU A 117 12.57 20.57 -1.40
C LEU A 117 11.09 20.62 -0.99
N LYS A 118 10.32 21.57 -1.50
CA LYS A 118 8.88 21.62 -1.25
C LYS A 118 8.16 20.41 -1.84
N GLY A 119 8.58 19.98 -3.03
CA GLY A 119 8.05 18.77 -3.64
C GLY A 119 8.36 17.52 -2.80
N GLY A 120 9.61 17.39 -2.35
CA GLY A 120 10.01 16.28 -1.48
C GLY A 120 9.31 16.32 -0.13
N MET A 121 9.14 17.49 0.46
CA MET A 121 8.44 17.65 1.73
C MET A 121 6.97 17.25 1.61
N ARG A 122 6.28 17.65 0.54
CA ARG A 122 4.90 17.27 0.30
C ARG A 122 4.77 15.77 0.12
N LEU A 123 5.61 15.17 -0.71
CA LEU A 123 5.60 13.73 -0.95
C LEU A 123 5.91 12.95 0.33
N GLY A 124 6.88 13.41 1.12
CA GLY A 124 7.22 12.78 2.40
C GLY A 124 6.06 12.81 3.38
N LYS A 125 5.38 13.95 3.48
CA LYS A 125 4.20 14.09 4.34
C LYS A 125 3.08 13.15 3.91
N GLU A 126 2.78 13.10 2.61
CA GLU A 126 1.76 12.21 2.05
C GLU A 126 2.10 10.74 2.30
N THR A 127 3.37 10.36 2.12
CA THR A 127 3.81 8.99 2.36
C THR A 127 3.67 8.60 3.82
N LEU A 128 4.08 9.45 4.76
CA LEU A 128 3.91 9.18 6.18
C LEU A 128 2.45 9.02 6.57
N SER A 129 1.56 9.80 5.97
CA SER A 129 0.11 9.65 6.17
C SER A 129 -0.39 8.29 5.70
N ARG A 130 0.12 7.79 4.57
CA ARG A 130 -0.24 6.48 4.02
C ARG A 130 0.25 5.32 4.90
N LEU A 131 1.30 5.53 5.67
CA LEU A 131 1.89 4.51 6.53
C LEU A 131 1.15 4.34 7.86
N GLN A 132 0.28 5.26 8.17
CA GLN A 132 -0.57 5.17 9.36
C GLN A 132 -1.77 4.26 9.07
#